data_01a7f269bb7da508eea328f56f050209
#
_entry.id   01a7f269bb7da508eea328f56f050209
#
_cell.length_a   1.000
_cell.length_b   1.000
_cell.length_c   1.000
_cell.angle_alpha   90.00
_cell.angle_beta   90.00
_cell.angle_gamma   90.00
#
_symmetry.space_group_name_H-M   'P 1'
#
loop_
_entity.id
_entity.type
_entity.pdbx_description
1 polymer ?
#
loop_
_entity_poly.entity_id
_entity_poly.type
_entity_poly.pdbx_seq_one_letter_code
_entity_poly.pdbx_strand_id
1 'polypeptide(L)'
;MKGSVQSIKEAISNAPTRYCRLILLVGPSGSGKTYALQAISAEYGKTIHNVNLEMSKALMEIPVQRRESRVQYVFADIIEGFLGEADPQTALILLDNLEILFDKNLKQDPLILLQGISRNITIVASWNGRWIDQRLTFAISGHPEYRYYDKIDAQIIEFKKEG
;
A
#
# COMPACT_ATOMS: atom_id res chain seq x y z
N MET A 1 -2.66 -9.45 -13.41
CA MET A 1 -4.06 -9.12 -13.74
C MET A 1 -4.12 -7.68 -14.24
N LYS A 2 -4.90 -7.45 -15.27
CA LYS A 2 -5.05 -6.10 -15.83
C LYS A 2 -5.88 -5.21 -14.90
N GLY A 3 -5.43 -3.97 -14.70
CA GLY A 3 -6.06 -3.04 -13.77
C GLY A 3 -7.43 -2.57 -14.22
N SER A 4 -8.43 -2.87 -13.40
CA SER A 4 -9.81 -2.39 -13.53
C SER A 4 -10.48 -2.41 -12.18
N VAL A 5 -11.56 -1.66 -12.04
CA VAL A 5 -12.36 -1.68 -10.80
C VAL A 5 -12.85 -3.09 -10.52
N GLN A 6 -13.29 -3.81 -11.55
CA GLN A 6 -13.78 -5.18 -11.40
C GLN A 6 -12.69 -6.12 -10.87
N SER A 7 -11.47 -6.02 -11.38
CA SER A 7 -10.37 -6.86 -10.89
C SER A 7 -10.03 -6.57 -9.43
N ILE A 8 -10.15 -5.32 -8.99
CA ILE A 8 -9.96 -4.97 -7.59
C ILE A 8 -11.06 -5.58 -6.73
N LYS A 9 -12.32 -5.51 -7.17
CA LYS A 9 -13.44 -6.10 -6.44
C LYS A 9 -13.28 -7.60 -6.28
N GLU A 10 -12.82 -8.29 -7.33
CA GLU A 10 -12.53 -9.72 -7.27
C GLU A 10 -11.41 -10.03 -6.28
N ALA A 11 -10.36 -9.21 -6.28
CA ALA A 11 -9.25 -9.36 -5.34
C ALA A 11 -9.72 -9.16 -3.89
N ILE A 12 -10.59 -8.18 -3.64
CA ILE A 12 -11.16 -7.96 -2.31
C ILE A 12 -11.95 -9.19 -1.86
N SER A 13 -12.74 -9.79 -2.75
CA SER A 13 -13.49 -11.01 -2.43
C SER A 13 -12.58 -12.19 -2.11
N ASN A 14 -11.42 -12.28 -2.73
CA ASN A 14 -10.47 -13.36 -2.51
C ASN A 14 -9.57 -13.14 -1.30
N ALA A 15 -9.43 -11.90 -0.84
CA ALA A 15 -8.48 -11.54 0.22
C ALA A 15 -8.62 -12.38 1.50
N PRO A 16 -9.82 -12.66 2.02
CA PRO A 16 -9.95 -13.44 3.27
C PRO A 16 -9.38 -14.85 3.21
N THR A 17 -9.17 -15.41 2.02
CA THR A 17 -8.62 -16.76 1.86
C THR A 17 -7.10 -16.76 1.86
N ARG A 18 -6.46 -15.60 1.89
CA ARG A 18 -5.01 -15.47 1.79
C ARG A 18 -4.36 -15.20 3.14
N TYR A 19 -3.11 -15.58 3.27
CA TYR A 19 -2.31 -15.32 4.47
C TYR A 19 -2.13 -13.81 4.68
N CYS A 20 -1.73 -13.08 3.62
CA CYS A 20 -1.73 -11.62 3.62
C CYS A 20 -2.88 -11.13 2.75
N ARG A 21 -3.73 -10.28 3.30
CA ARG A 21 -4.90 -9.73 2.60
C ARG A 21 -4.54 -8.42 1.91
N LEU A 22 -3.38 -8.42 1.24
CA LEU A 22 -2.81 -7.25 0.59
C LEU A 22 -3.10 -7.28 -0.90
N ILE A 23 -3.61 -6.17 -1.42
CA ILE A 23 -3.86 -5.96 -2.83
C ILE A 23 -3.06 -4.73 -3.25
N LEU A 24 -2.12 -4.90 -4.18
CA LEU A 24 -1.30 -3.81 -4.66
C LEU A 24 -1.73 -3.41 -6.07
N LEU A 25 -2.05 -2.13 -6.23
CA LEU A 25 -2.33 -1.53 -7.53
C LEU A 25 -1.00 -0.99 -8.03
N VAL A 26 -0.39 -1.71 -8.97
CA VAL A 26 0.99 -1.44 -9.40
C VAL A 26 1.01 -0.77 -10.76
N GLY A 27 1.69 0.35 -10.86
CA GLY A 27 1.84 1.06 -12.13
C GLY A 27 2.57 2.39 -11.92
N PRO A 28 2.96 3.03 -13.02
CA PRO A 28 3.59 4.34 -12.93
C PRO A 28 2.60 5.40 -12.48
N SER A 29 3.12 6.55 -12.07
CA SER A 29 2.28 7.71 -11.77
C SER A 29 1.44 8.06 -12.99
N GLY A 30 0.16 8.36 -12.79
CA GLY A 30 -0.73 8.71 -13.89
C GLY A 30 -1.30 7.51 -14.66
N SER A 31 -1.18 6.30 -14.12
CA SER A 31 -1.69 5.10 -14.77
C SER A 31 -3.15 4.75 -14.40
N GLY A 32 -3.79 5.56 -13.56
CA GLY A 32 -5.18 5.35 -13.18
C GLY A 32 -5.39 4.68 -11.83
N LYS A 33 -4.34 4.47 -11.06
CA LYS A 33 -4.45 3.82 -9.74
C LYS A 33 -5.33 4.62 -8.78
N THR A 34 -5.10 5.93 -8.69
CA THR A 34 -5.88 6.80 -7.80
C THR A 34 -7.35 6.86 -8.23
N TYR A 35 -7.59 6.93 -9.54
CA TYR A 35 -8.96 6.89 -10.07
C TYR A 35 -9.67 5.59 -9.66
N ALA A 36 -8.98 4.46 -9.78
CA ALA A 36 -9.53 3.17 -9.39
C ALA A 36 -9.81 3.10 -7.89
N LEU A 37 -8.91 3.64 -7.06
CA LEU A 37 -9.15 3.74 -5.61
C LEU A 37 -10.38 4.59 -5.30
N GLN A 38 -10.57 5.69 -6.01
CA GLN A 38 -11.74 6.56 -5.82
C GLN A 38 -13.03 5.81 -6.13
N ALA A 39 -13.04 5.01 -7.19
CA ALA A 39 -14.20 4.21 -7.55
C ALA A 39 -14.51 3.16 -6.47
N ILE A 40 -13.50 2.50 -5.95
CA ILE A 40 -13.65 1.53 -4.86
C ILE A 40 -14.13 2.22 -3.58
N SER A 41 -13.56 3.38 -3.28
CA SER A 41 -13.96 4.21 -2.13
C SER A 41 -15.46 4.52 -2.18
N ALA A 42 -15.94 4.95 -3.34
CA ALA A 42 -17.35 5.28 -3.52
C ALA A 42 -18.24 4.05 -3.37
N GLU A 43 -17.85 2.93 -3.96
CA GLU A 43 -18.66 1.72 -3.97
C GLU A 43 -18.74 1.05 -2.59
N TYR A 44 -17.64 1.02 -1.86
CA TYR A 44 -17.58 0.38 -0.54
C TYR A 44 -17.83 1.35 0.62
N GLY A 45 -17.95 2.63 0.35
CA GLY A 45 -18.16 3.64 1.40
C GLY A 45 -16.95 3.78 2.33
N LYS A 46 -15.74 3.71 1.78
CA LYS A 46 -14.49 3.76 2.55
C LYS A 46 -13.66 4.98 2.16
N THR A 47 -12.96 5.54 3.14
CA THR A 47 -12.07 6.68 2.93
C THR A 47 -10.73 6.21 2.35
N ILE A 48 -10.18 6.99 1.41
CA ILE A 48 -8.80 6.78 0.95
C ILE A 48 -7.87 7.55 1.89
N HIS A 49 -6.89 6.87 2.47
CA HIS A 49 -5.94 7.48 3.40
C HIS A 49 -4.63 7.79 2.69
N ASN A 50 -4.13 9.01 2.85
CA ASN A 50 -2.84 9.44 2.31
C ASN A 50 -1.75 9.10 3.33
N VAL A 51 -0.98 8.06 3.04
CA VAL A 51 0.05 7.57 3.97
C VAL A 51 1.18 8.59 4.14
N ASN A 52 1.62 9.25 3.05
CA ASN A 52 2.64 10.28 3.15
C ASN A 52 2.25 11.37 4.14
N LEU A 53 1.02 11.85 4.05
CA LEU A 53 0.53 12.92 4.92
C LEU A 53 0.49 12.46 6.39
N GLU A 54 -0.11 11.32 6.64
CA GLU A 54 -0.30 10.82 8.01
C GLU A 54 1.04 10.44 8.67
N MET A 55 1.91 9.77 7.92
CA MET A 55 3.23 9.40 8.42
C MET A 55 4.11 10.63 8.65
N SER A 56 4.07 11.62 7.76
CA SER A 56 4.85 12.85 7.92
C SER A 56 4.44 13.58 9.20
N LYS A 57 3.14 13.70 9.45
CA LYS A 57 2.66 14.34 10.68
C LYS A 57 3.15 13.60 11.93
N ALA A 58 3.03 12.28 11.94
CA ALA A 58 3.42 11.48 13.09
C ALA A 58 4.93 11.51 13.32
N LEU A 59 5.73 11.42 12.25
CA LEU A 59 7.18 11.42 12.37
C LEU A 59 7.74 12.77 12.80
N MET A 60 7.06 13.88 12.50
CA MET A 60 7.48 15.20 12.96
C MET A 60 7.50 15.32 14.49
N GLU A 61 6.68 14.53 15.16
CA GLU A 61 6.64 14.52 16.63
C GLU A 61 7.76 13.66 17.23
N ILE A 62 8.58 13.02 16.41
CA ILE A 62 9.64 12.10 16.86
C ILE A 62 11.00 12.67 16.44
N PRO A 63 11.97 12.74 17.38
CA PRO A 63 13.32 13.17 17.02
C PRO A 63 13.91 12.34 15.89
N VAL A 64 14.63 12.99 14.97
CA VAL A 64 15.17 12.34 13.76
C VAL A 64 15.94 11.06 14.10
N GLN A 65 16.72 11.08 15.19
CA GLN A 65 17.55 9.95 15.60
C GLN A 65 16.75 8.72 16.02
N ARG A 66 15.46 8.90 16.35
CA ARG A 66 14.59 7.82 16.82
C ARG A 66 13.60 7.33 15.77
N ARG A 67 13.51 8.00 14.62
CA ARG A 67 12.49 7.68 13.60
C ARG A 67 12.65 6.28 13.05
N GLU A 68 13.88 5.88 12.75
CA GLU A 68 14.17 4.55 12.18
C GLU A 68 13.60 3.42 13.06
N SER A 69 13.81 3.48 14.36
CA SER A 69 13.32 2.43 15.27
C SER A 69 11.83 2.51 15.57
N ARG A 70 11.18 3.62 15.23
CA ARG A 70 9.78 3.86 15.56
C ARG A 70 8.82 3.70 14.39
N VAL A 71 9.32 3.68 13.15
CA VAL A 71 8.47 3.72 11.95
C VAL A 71 7.43 2.61 11.94
N GLN A 72 7.81 1.37 12.23
CA GLN A 72 6.88 0.24 12.17
C GLN A 72 5.75 0.40 13.19
N TYR A 73 6.05 0.92 14.37
CA TYR A 73 5.04 1.15 15.43
C TYR A 73 4.12 2.30 15.04
N VAL A 74 4.69 3.39 14.52
CA VAL A 74 3.92 4.54 14.06
C VAL A 74 2.96 4.13 12.93
N PHE A 75 3.46 3.35 11.98
CA PHE A 75 2.63 2.90 10.87
C PHE A 75 1.50 2.00 11.36
N ALA A 76 1.79 1.05 12.24
CA ALA A 76 0.76 0.18 12.81
C ALA A 76 -0.31 0.98 13.57
N ASP A 77 0.10 1.98 14.36
CA ASP A 77 -0.83 2.84 15.11
C ASP A 77 -1.72 3.64 14.16
N ILE A 78 -1.16 4.15 13.06
CA ILE A 78 -1.92 4.88 12.05
C ILE A 78 -2.98 3.97 11.43
N ILE A 79 -2.61 2.75 11.06
CA ILE A 79 -3.55 1.79 10.49
C ILE A 79 -4.66 1.45 11.49
N GLU A 80 -4.35 1.25 12.75
CA GLU A 80 -5.35 1.03 13.79
C GLU A 80 -6.31 2.22 13.90
N GLY A 81 -5.79 3.43 13.77
CA GLY A 81 -6.61 4.65 13.76
C GLY A 81 -7.57 4.67 12.58
N PHE A 82 -7.12 4.25 11.39
CA PHE A 82 -7.99 4.16 10.21
C PHE A 82 -9.07 3.09 10.41
N LEU A 83 -8.73 2.00 11.06
CA LEU A 83 -9.67 0.92 11.35
C LEU A 83 -10.78 1.38 12.31
N GLY A 84 -10.41 2.17 13.32
CA GLY A 84 -11.35 2.64 14.33
C GLY A 84 -12.00 1.48 15.08
N GLU A 85 -13.34 1.51 15.18
CA GLU A 85 -14.12 0.47 15.86
C GLU A 85 -14.61 -0.62 14.92
N ALA A 86 -14.19 -0.61 13.64
CA ALA A 86 -14.62 -1.61 12.69
C ALA A 86 -14.02 -2.98 13.03
N ASP A 87 -14.77 -4.05 12.68
CA ASP A 87 -14.27 -5.41 12.82
C ASP A 87 -13.11 -5.62 11.82
N PRO A 88 -11.90 -5.95 12.29
CA PRO A 88 -10.77 -6.18 11.38
C PRO A 88 -11.06 -7.21 10.29
N GLN A 89 -11.85 -8.24 10.59
CA GLN A 89 -12.12 -9.33 9.64
C GLN A 89 -12.92 -8.89 8.43
N THR A 90 -13.78 -7.88 8.59
CA THR A 90 -14.62 -7.36 7.52
C THR A 90 -14.18 -5.99 7.04
N ALA A 91 -13.15 -5.41 7.67
CA ALA A 91 -12.67 -4.08 7.33
C ALA A 91 -11.93 -4.07 6.00
N LEU A 92 -12.02 -2.94 5.32
CA LEU A 92 -11.29 -2.66 4.09
C LEU A 92 -10.61 -1.29 4.26
N ILE A 93 -9.30 -1.25 4.11
CA ILE A 93 -8.52 -0.02 4.23
C ILE A 93 -7.89 0.29 2.89
N LEU A 94 -8.10 1.52 2.41
CA LEU A 94 -7.59 2.00 1.13
C LEU A 94 -6.45 2.97 1.39
N LEU A 95 -5.27 2.68 0.85
CA LEU A 95 -4.06 3.49 1.06
C LEU A 95 -3.55 4.04 -0.27
N ASP A 96 -3.18 5.31 -0.27
CA ASP A 96 -2.54 5.97 -1.40
C ASP A 96 -1.30 6.72 -0.90
N ASN A 97 -0.40 7.07 -1.82
CA ASN A 97 0.80 7.87 -1.52
C ASN A 97 1.68 7.23 -0.45
N LEU A 98 2.31 6.10 -0.80
CA LEU A 98 3.14 5.31 0.11
C LEU A 98 4.63 5.71 0.10
N GLU A 99 5.02 6.71 -0.68
CA GLU A 99 6.41 6.99 -1.00
C GLU A 99 7.29 7.22 0.23
N ILE A 100 6.73 7.78 1.30
CA ILE A 100 7.49 8.02 2.53
C ILE A 100 8.04 6.72 3.15
N LEU A 101 7.35 5.59 2.95
CA LEU A 101 7.79 4.31 3.49
C LEU A 101 9.08 3.83 2.82
N PHE A 102 9.40 4.39 1.64
CA PHE A 102 10.59 4.04 0.87
C PHE A 102 11.78 4.96 1.17
N ASP A 103 11.61 5.97 2.02
CA ASP A 103 12.70 6.88 2.38
C ASP A 103 13.86 6.08 2.97
N LYS A 104 15.02 6.16 2.32
CA LYS A 104 16.19 5.39 2.74
C LYS A 104 16.66 5.73 4.15
N ASN A 105 16.36 6.93 4.63
CA ASN A 105 16.74 7.35 5.97
C ASN A 105 15.92 6.64 7.06
N LEU A 106 14.76 6.11 6.72
CA LEU A 106 13.93 5.34 7.65
C LEU A 106 14.35 3.87 7.73
N LYS A 107 15.10 3.38 6.74
CA LYS A 107 15.66 2.02 6.69
C LYS A 107 14.62 0.93 6.91
N GLN A 108 13.45 1.08 6.27
CA GLN A 108 12.35 0.13 6.37
C GLN A 108 12.20 -0.66 5.08
N ASP A 109 11.53 -1.80 5.18
CA ASP A 109 11.08 -2.56 4.02
C ASP A 109 9.57 -2.35 3.88
N PRO A 110 9.12 -1.51 2.93
CA PRO A 110 7.70 -1.19 2.81
C PRO A 110 6.82 -2.40 2.50
N LEU A 111 7.29 -3.34 1.70
CA LEU A 111 6.49 -4.53 1.39
C LEU A 111 6.28 -5.39 2.64
N ILE A 112 7.32 -5.58 3.45
CA ILE A 112 7.21 -6.33 4.71
C ILE A 112 6.25 -5.62 5.66
N LEU A 113 6.32 -4.29 5.75
CA LEU A 113 5.40 -3.51 6.58
C LEU A 113 3.94 -3.74 6.14
N LEU A 114 3.69 -3.63 4.83
CA LEU A 114 2.34 -3.82 4.29
C LEU A 114 1.84 -5.25 4.47
N GLN A 115 2.69 -6.23 4.21
CA GLN A 115 2.31 -7.63 4.40
C GLN A 115 2.00 -7.92 5.86
N GLY A 116 2.77 -7.34 6.79
CA GLY A 116 2.53 -7.53 8.22
C GLY A 116 1.18 -7.02 8.68
N ILE A 117 0.81 -5.80 8.30
CA ILE A 117 -0.48 -5.22 8.73
C ILE A 117 -1.68 -5.85 8.02
N SER A 118 -1.47 -6.49 6.87
CA SER A 118 -2.56 -7.08 6.07
C SER A 118 -2.86 -8.53 6.42
N ARG A 119 -2.26 -9.08 7.46
CA ARG A 119 -2.53 -10.48 7.84
C ARG A 119 -3.97 -10.67 8.33
N ASN A 120 -4.55 -9.67 8.94
CA ASN A 120 -5.90 -9.75 9.51
C ASN A 120 -6.86 -8.70 8.96
N ILE A 121 -6.38 -7.79 8.11
CA ILE A 121 -7.16 -6.67 7.57
C ILE A 121 -6.94 -6.62 6.06
N THR A 122 -8.01 -6.49 5.28
CA THR A 122 -7.88 -6.33 3.82
C THR A 122 -7.41 -4.91 3.51
N ILE A 123 -6.30 -4.81 2.79
CA ILE A 123 -5.68 -3.53 2.43
C ILE A 123 -5.50 -3.46 0.93
N VAL A 124 -6.00 -2.39 0.32
CA VAL A 124 -5.73 -2.05 -1.08
C VAL A 124 -4.82 -0.82 -1.07
N ALA A 125 -3.64 -0.95 -1.67
CA ALA A 125 -2.64 0.11 -1.66
C ALA A 125 -2.13 0.39 -3.06
N SER A 126 -1.98 1.68 -3.40
CA SER A 126 -1.32 2.06 -4.65
C SER A 126 0.19 1.89 -4.52
N TRP A 127 0.83 1.51 -5.62
CA TRP A 127 2.28 1.24 -5.63
C TRP A 127 2.86 1.81 -6.91
N ASN A 128 3.71 2.81 -6.79
CA ASN A 128 4.36 3.44 -7.93
C ASN A 128 5.59 2.63 -8.34
N GLY A 129 5.39 1.71 -9.28
CA GLY A 129 6.45 0.82 -9.73
C GLY A 129 6.00 -0.02 -10.90
N ARG A 130 6.67 -1.15 -11.08
CA ARG A 130 6.41 -2.06 -12.19
C ARG A 130 6.28 -3.49 -11.71
N TRP A 131 5.49 -4.25 -12.45
CA TRP A 131 5.37 -5.68 -12.29
C TRP A 131 5.86 -6.35 -13.57
N ILE A 132 7.06 -6.91 -13.54
CA ILE A 132 7.69 -7.51 -14.73
C ILE A 132 8.30 -8.86 -14.32
N ASP A 133 7.98 -9.91 -15.07
CA ASP A 133 8.51 -11.26 -14.84
C ASP A 133 8.33 -11.72 -13.39
N GLN A 134 7.13 -11.46 -12.82
CA GLN A 134 6.77 -11.79 -11.44
C GLN A 134 7.66 -11.10 -10.40
N ARG A 135 8.21 -9.94 -10.76
CA ARG A 135 9.02 -9.12 -9.88
C ARG A 135 8.39 -7.75 -9.72
N LEU A 136 8.39 -7.30 -8.48
CA LEU A 136 7.84 -5.99 -8.12
C LEU A 136 8.99 -5.00 -7.91
N THR A 137 8.93 -3.86 -8.58
CA THR A 137 9.90 -2.79 -8.35
C THR A 137 9.18 -1.53 -7.87
N PHE A 138 9.88 -0.73 -7.08
CA PHE A 138 9.44 0.63 -6.75
C PHE A 138 10.42 1.62 -7.38
N ALA A 139 9.87 2.66 -8.03
CA ALA A 139 10.64 3.68 -8.73
C ALA A 139 11.42 3.09 -9.93
N ILE A 140 12.34 3.86 -10.48
CA ILE A 140 13.16 3.47 -11.64
C ILE A 140 14.54 3.07 -11.15
N SER A 141 15.12 2.04 -11.75
CA SER A 141 16.51 1.63 -11.45
C SER A 141 17.44 2.84 -11.52
N GLY A 142 18.28 3.02 -10.51
CA GLY A 142 19.14 4.18 -10.35
C GLY A 142 18.56 5.29 -9.48
N HIS A 143 17.27 5.24 -9.16
CA HIS A 143 16.65 6.17 -8.22
C HIS A 143 17.10 5.84 -6.79
N PRO A 144 17.37 6.84 -5.92
CA PRO A 144 17.84 6.58 -4.55
C PRO A 144 16.90 5.70 -3.72
N GLU A 145 15.62 5.70 -4.04
CA GLU A 145 14.60 4.93 -3.32
C GLU A 145 14.20 3.66 -4.07
N TYR A 146 14.98 3.24 -5.07
CA TYR A 146 14.67 2.05 -5.86
C TYR A 146 14.66 0.79 -5.00
N ARG A 147 13.61 -0.02 -5.16
CA ARG A 147 13.44 -1.31 -4.49
C ARG A 147 13.06 -2.37 -5.50
N TYR A 148 13.41 -3.61 -5.18
CA TYR A 148 13.17 -4.76 -6.03
C TYR A 148 12.78 -5.96 -5.16
N TYR A 149 11.69 -6.63 -5.53
CA TYR A 149 11.15 -7.75 -4.78
C TYR A 149 10.84 -8.91 -5.70
N ASP A 150 11.25 -10.13 -5.30
CA ASP A 150 10.92 -11.37 -6.01
C ASP A 150 10.08 -12.33 -5.17
N LYS A 151 9.93 -12.06 -3.87
CA LYS A 151 9.06 -12.82 -2.96
C LYS A 151 7.97 -11.91 -2.45
N ILE A 152 6.75 -12.13 -2.93
CA ILE A 152 5.65 -11.21 -2.68
C ILE A 152 4.41 -11.99 -2.27
N ASP A 153 3.86 -11.69 -1.09
CA ASP A 153 2.59 -12.22 -0.64
C ASP A 153 1.52 -11.14 -0.75
N ALA A 154 1.05 -10.94 -1.96
CA ALA A 154 0.01 -9.95 -2.28
C ALA A 154 -0.64 -10.33 -3.59
N GLN A 155 -1.88 -9.85 -3.79
CA GLN A 155 -2.50 -9.88 -5.11
C GLN A 155 -2.05 -8.64 -5.87
N ILE A 156 -1.52 -8.84 -7.08
CA ILE A 156 -0.98 -7.75 -7.90
C ILE A 156 -1.97 -7.43 -9.01
N ILE A 157 -2.36 -6.16 -9.10
CA ILE A 157 -3.19 -5.65 -10.17
C ILE A 157 -2.39 -4.58 -10.90
N GLU A 158 -2.05 -4.87 -12.16
CA GLU A 158 -1.18 -4.01 -12.95
C GLU A 158 -1.95 -2.94 -13.68
N PHE A 159 -1.52 -1.68 -13.52
CA PHE A 159 -2.03 -0.53 -14.26
C PHE A 159 -0.93 -0.05 -15.20
N LYS A 160 -1.27 0.11 -16.47
CA LYS A 160 -0.33 0.59 -17.48
C LYS A 160 -0.70 2.01 -17.88
N LYS A 161 0.32 2.84 -18.10
CA LYS A 161 0.10 4.18 -18.60
C LYS A 161 -0.38 4.08 -20.06
N GLU A 162 -1.55 4.67 -20.34
CA GLU A 162 -2.05 4.73 -21.71
C GLU A 162 -1.23 5.71 -22.54
N GLY A 163 -0.99 5.35 -23.78
CA GLY A 163 -0.30 6.23 -24.71
C GLY A 163 0.81 5.64 -25.45
#